data_fd77185f23d39f5db02f62f9ca899ea5
#
_entry.id   fd77185f23d39f5db02f62f9ca899ea5
#
_cell.length_a   1.000
_cell.length_b   1.000
_cell.length_c   1.000
_cell.angle_alpha   90.00
_cell.angle_beta   90.00
_cell.angle_gamma   90.00
#
_symmetry.space_group_name_H-M   'P 1'
#
loop_
_entity.id
_entity.type
_entity.pdbx_description
1 polymer ?
#
loop_
_entity_poly.entity_id
_entity_poly.type
_entity_poly.pdbx_seq_one_letter_code
_entity_poly.pdbx_strand_id
1 'polypeptide(L)'
;MKNNIAPSSPVRIDKIFVEVGDHVSKGQKLVQMDAANLKQTKLQLDNQEVEFNRIDELYKVGGASKSEWDAAKMAYDVKKTAYQNLLENTSLLSPISGVVTARNYDSGDMYSGGNPVLTVEKITPVKLLINVSEVYFTKVKKGAPVNVKLDVYGDEAFEGKISLIYPTIDPSTRTFQ
;
A
#
# COMPACT_ATOMS: atom_id res chain seq x y z
N MET A 1 0.98 -8.90 -7.99
CA MET A 1 1.34 -7.53 -7.52
C MET A 1 1.81 -7.67 -6.09
N LYS A 2 3.03 -7.23 -5.80
CA LYS A 2 3.69 -7.35 -4.49
C LYS A 2 3.72 -5.99 -3.81
N ASN A 3 3.34 -5.92 -2.55
CA ASN A 3 3.42 -4.72 -1.72
C ASN A 3 4.14 -5.02 -0.42
N ASN A 4 5.16 -4.21 -0.15
CA ASN A 4 5.92 -4.26 1.07
C ASN A 4 5.29 -3.30 2.10
N ILE A 5 5.02 -3.80 3.28
CA ILE A 5 4.39 -3.07 4.37
C ILE A 5 5.45 -2.75 5.41
N ALA A 6 5.73 -1.48 5.59
CA ALA A 6 6.71 -0.99 6.56
C ALA A 6 6.35 0.44 7.00
N PRO A 7 6.68 0.85 8.23
CA PRO A 7 6.60 2.25 8.62
C PRO A 7 7.71 3.06 7.92
N SER A 8 7.53 4.38 7.81
CA SER A 8 8.52 5.27 7.19
C SER A 8 9.69 5.64 8.10
N SER A 9 9.59 5.35 9.39
CA SER A 9 10.60 5.68 10.40
C SER A 9 10.81 4.52 11.38
N PRO A 10 11.98 4.45 12.04
CA PRO A 10 12.24 3.47 13.09
C PRO A 10 11.21 3.60 14.23
N VAL A 11 10.58 2.46 14.58
CA VAL A 11 9.55 2.41 15.61
C VAL A 11 9.35 0.98 16.11
N ARG A 12 8.96 0.81 17.36
CA ARG A 12 8.68 -0.49 17.94
C ARG A 12 7.36 -1.06 17.42
N ILE A 13 7.36 -2.35 17.14
CA ILE A 13 6.17 -3.11 16.76
C ILE A 13 5.45 -3.52 18.04
N ASP A 14 4.24 -3.02 18.23
CA ASP A 14 3.41 -3.39 19.38
C ASP A 14 2.72 -4.73 19.14
N LYS A 15 2.03 -4.87 17.99
CA LYS A 15 1.30 -6.09 17.64
C LYS A 15 1.19 -6.31 16.14
N ILE A 16 1.36 -7.57 15.71
CA ILE A 16 1.06 -8.04 14.36
C ILE A 16 -0.22 -8.87 14.43
N PHE A 17 -1.17 -8.62 13.53
CA PHE A 17 -2.51 -9.22 13.54
C PHE A 17 -2.70 -10.33 12.53
N VAL A 18 -1.68 -10.63 11.72
CA VAL A 18 -1.75 -11.59 10.61
C VAL A 18 -0.51 -12.45 10.55
N GLU A 19 -0.68 -13.65 9.98
CA GLU A 19 0.40 -14.61 9.75
C GLU A 19 0.62 -14.83 8.26
N VAL A 20 1.76 -15.47 7.91
CA VAL A 20 2.04 -15.89 6.53
C VAL A 20 0.98 -16.90 6.08
N GLY A 21 0.39 -16.65 4.91
CA GLY A 21 -0.73 -17.44 4.36
C GLY A 21 -2.10 -16.81 4.57
N ASP A 22 -2.24 -15.83 5.46
CA ASP A 22 -3.53 -15.19 5.71
C ASP A 22 -4.00 -14.36 4.52
N HIS A 23 -5.31 -14.45 4.26
CA HIS A 23 -5.99 -13.59 3.30
C HIS A 23 -6.36 -12.26 3.96
N VAL A 24 -5.98 -11.17 3.33
CA VAL A 24 -6.25 -9.81 3.82
C VAL A 24 -7.00 -8.97 2.81
N SER A 25 -7.86 -8.10 3.30
CA SER A 25 -8.61 -7.14 2.50
C SER A 25 -7.89 -5.79 2.44
N LYS A 26 -8.10 -5.04 1.36
CA LYS A 26 -7.62 -3.66 1.28
C LYS A 26 -8.17 -2.83 2.44
N GLY A 27 -7.30 -2.08 3.13
CA GLY A 27 -7.65 -1.28 4.31
C GLY A 27 -7.66 -2.06 5.63
N GLN A 28 -7.46 -3.38 5.61
CA GLN A 28 -7.36 -4.18 6.82
C GLN A 28 -6.09 -3.81 7.60
N LYS A 29 -6.22 -3.64 8.91
CA LYS A 29 -5.10 -3.38 9.81
C LYS A 29 -4.26 -4.64 9.97
N LEU A 30 -2.97 -4.53 9.65
CA LEU A 30 -2.03 -5.64 9.67
C LEU A 30 -1.08 -5.56 10.87
N VAL A 31 -0.60 -4.35 11.17
CA VAL A 31 0.39 -4.12 12.24
C VAL A 31 -0.01 -2.89 13.04
N GLN A 32 0.16 -2.99 14.34
CA GLN A 32 0.14 -1.86 15.27
C GLN A 32 1.57 -1.57 15.70
N MET A 33 2.03 -0.37 15.44
CA MET A 33 3.28 0.17 15.97
C MET A 33 3.01 0.89 17.29
N ASP A 34 4.06 1.18 18.06
CA ASP A 34 3.96 1.95 19.30
C ASP A 34 3.23 3.28 19.06
N ALA A 35 2.19 3.52 19.84
CA ALA A 35 1.29 4.66 19.72
C ALA A 35 1.53 5.73 20.81
N ALA A 36 2.60 5.67 21.58
CA ALA A 36 2.85 6.62 22.68
C ALA A 36 2.82 8.07 22.19
N ASN A 37 3.51 8.36 21.10
CA ASN A 37 3.56 9.71 20.52
C ASN A 37 2.25 10.10 19.80
N LEU A 38 1.46 9.15 19.33
CA LEU A 38 0.20 9.41 18.62
C LEU A 38 -0.81 10.11 19.54
N LYS A 39 -0.95 9.63 20.77
CA LYS A 39 -1.87 10.20 21.76
C LYS A 39 -1.50 11.65 22.11
N GLN A 40 -0.21 11.92 22.30
CA GLN A 40 0.28 13.28 22.59
C GLN A 40 0.03 14.23 21.40
N THR A 41 0.34 13.77 20.17
CA THR A 41 0.11 14.56 18.96
C THR A 41 -1.37 14.81 18.71
N LYS A 42 -2.24 13.84 19.03
CA LYS A 42 -3.70 14.02 18.96
C LYS A 42 -4.18 15.14 19.91
N LEU A 43 -3.72 15.14 21.15
CA LEU A 43 -4.06 16.20 22.10
C LEU A 43 -3.61 17.59 21.62
N GLN A 44 -2.43 17.68 21.00
CA GLN A 44 -1.95 18.94 20.42
C GLN A 44 -2.82 19.39 19.25
N LEU A 45 -3.25 18.46 18.40
CA LEU A 45 -4.17 18.75 17.30
C LEU A 45 -5.52 19.24 17.83
N ASP A 46 -6.09 18.56 18.82
CA ASP A 46 -7.40 18.91 19.39
C ASP A 46 -7.38 20.32 20.01
N ASN A 47 -6.31 20.68 20.72
CA ASN A 47 -6.13 22.03 21.26
C ASN A 47 -6.04 23.08 20.14
N GLN A 48 -5.31 22.76 19.06
CA GLN A 48 -5.16 23.70 17.93
C GLN A 48 -6.46 23.84 17.13
N GLU A 49 -7.27 22.77 17.05
CA GLU A 49 -8.59 22.80 16.42
C GLU A 49 -9.56 23.72 17.19
N VAL A 50 -9.58 23.64 18.50
CA VAL A 50 -10.39 24.54 19.36
C VAL A 50 -9.98 25.99 19.13
N GLU A 51 -8.68 26.29 19.11
CA GLU A 51 -8.17 27.64 18.87
C GLU A 51 -8.53 28.15 17.46
N PHE A 52 -8.34 27.32 16.44
CA PHE A 52 -8.74 27.68 15.07
C PHE A 52 -10.23 27.97 14.97
N ASN A 53 -11.08 27.11 15.53
CA ASN A 53 -12.53 27.29 15.50
C ASN A 53 -12.96 28.60 16.18
N ARG A 54 -12.32 28.97 17.29
CA ARG A 54 -12.58 30.24 17.97
C ARG A 54 -12.24 31.45 17.09
N ILE A 55 -11.09 31.44 16.43
CA ILE A 55 -10.67 32.52 15.52
C ILE A 55 -11.56 32.55 14.25
N ASP A 56 -11.97 31.39 13.76
CA ASP A 56 -12.85 31.28 12.60
C ASP A 56 -14.23 31.88 12.88
N GLU A 57 -14.79 31.65 14.07
CA GLU A 57 -16.04 32.28 14.50
C GLU A 57 -15.90 33.81 14.67
N LEU A 58 -14.81 34.27 15.25
CA LEU A 58 -14.53 35.73 15.37
C LEU A 58 -14.35 36.37 13.98
N TYR A 59 -13.64 35.70 13.07
CA TYR A 59 -13.44 36.20 11.71
C TYR A 59 -14.77 36.37 10.95
N LYS A 60 -15.70 35.41 11.09
CA LYS A 60 -17.03 35.45 10.45
C LYS A 60 -17.87 36.66 10.89
N VAL A 61 -17.67 37.14 12.10
CA VAL A 61 -18.39 38.31 12.63
C VAL A 61 -17.57 39.61 12.59
N GLY A 62 -16.41 39.59 11.92
CA GLY A 62 -15.52 40.75 11.82
C GLY A 62 -14.69 41.06 13.05
N GLY A 63 -14.64 40.15 14.03
CA GLY A 63 -13.89 40.30 15.28
C GLY A 63 -12.44 39.84 15.22
N ALA A 64 -12.01 39.25 14.12
CA ALA A 64 -10.62 38.90 13.84
C ALA A 64 -10.21 39.34 12.43
N SER A 65 -8.93 39.67 12.27
CA SER A 65 -8.38 40.03 10.97
C SER A 65 -8.14 38.77 10.10
N LYS A 66 -8.05 38.97 8.76
CA LYS A 66 -7.70 37.90 7.87
C LYS A 66 -6.32 37.29 8.19
N SER A 67 -5.37 38.13 8.59
CA SER A 67 -4.02 37.65 8.94
C SER A 67 -4.04 36.73 10.19
N GLU A 68 -4.87 37.04 11.19
CA GLU A 68 -5.05 36.18 12.37
C GLU A 68 -5.72 34.85 11.99
N TRP A 69 -6.72 34.90 11.12
CA TRP A 69 -7.39 33.71 10.65
C TRP A 69 -6.45 32.82 9.83
N ASP A 70 -5.68 33.41 8.88
CA ASP A 70 -4.72 32.68 8.06
C ASP A 70 -3.63 32.01 8.93
N ALA A 71 -3.14 32.71 9.97
CA ALA A 71 -2.15 32.17 10.91
C ALA A 71 -2.71 31.00 11.74
N ALA A 72 -3.94 31.14 12.27
CA ALA A 72 -4.58 30.07 13.03
C ALA A 72 -4.86 28.83 12.19
N LYS A 73 -5.32 29.04 10.95
CA LYS A 73 -5.53 27.96 9.98
C LYS A 73 -4.25 27.22 9.65
N MET A 74 -3.17 27.95 9.35
CA MET A 74 -1.86 27.34 9.07
C MET A 74 -1.38 26.49 10.24
N ALA A 75 -1.48 27.00 11.48
CA ALA A 75 -1.08 26.26 12.66
C ALA A 75 -1.89 24.96 12.86
N TYR A 76 -3.20 25.00 12.61
CA TYR A 76 -4.07 23.83 12.63
C TYR A 76 -3.67 22.83 11.55
N ASP A 77 -3.51 23.27 10.28
CA ASP A 77 -3.18 22.40 9.15
C ASP A 77 -1.83 21.70 9.35
N VAL A 78 -0.82 22.38 9.92
CA VAL A 78 0.48 21.78 10.27
C VAL A 78 0.31 20.67 11.31
N LYS A 79 -0.46 20.91 12.39
CA LYS A 79 -0.70 19.89 13.42
C LYS A 79 -1.51 18.72 12.89
N LYS A 80 -2.49 18.98 12.05
CA LYS A 80 -3.31 17.96 11.40
C LYS A 80 -2.46 17.05 10.50
N THR A 81 -1.59 17.63 9.69
CA THR A 81 -0.67 16.89 8.82
C THR A 81 0.30 16.03 9.64
N ALA A 82 0.87 16.59 10.70
CA ALA A 82 1.76 15.84 11.59
C ALA A 82 1.06 14.65 12.25
N TYR A 83 -0.18 14.83 12.71
CA TYR A 83 -0.98 13.73 13.26
C TYR A 83 -1.31 12.66 12.22
N GLN A 84 -1.70 13.05 11.01
CA GLN A 84 -2.02 12.11 9.93
C GLN A 84 -0.80 11.25 9.56
N ASN A 85 0.37 11.87 9.37
CA ASN A 85 1.62 11.17 9.08
C ASN A 85 1.98 10.17 10.19
N LEU A 86 1.79 10.55 11.45
CA LEU A 86 2.06 9.67 12.57
C LEU A 86 1.04 8.53 12.66
N LEU A 87 -0.23 8.79 12.37
CA LEU A 87 -1.28 7.78 12.34
C LEU A 87 -1.01 6.69 11.29
N GLU A 88 -0.62 7.10 10.07
CA GLU A 88 -0.27 6.18 8.98
C GLU A 88 0.94 5.30 9.35
N ASN A 89 1.91 5.84 10.10
CA ASN A 89 3.07 5.09 10.57
C ASN A 89 2.78 4.24 11.82
N THR A 90 1.73 4.53 12.55
CA THR A 90 1.35 3.79 13.76
C THR A 90 0.42 2.62 13.47
N SER A 91 -0.42 2.72 12.44
CA SER A 91 -1.35 1.66 12.03
C SER A 91 -1.10 1.29 10.58
N LEU A 92 -0.35 0.22 10.33
CA LEU A 92 -0.05 -0.23 8.98
C LEU A 92 -1.23 -1.03 8.43
N LEU A 93 -1.81 -0.51 7.35
CA LEU A 93 -2.96 -1.10 6.67
C LEU A 93 -2.53 -1.79 5.37
N SER A 94 -3.30 -2.80 4.94
CA SER A 94 -3.06 -3.40 3.62
C SER A 94 -3.51 -2.48 2.50
N PRO A 95 -2.64 -2.11 1.54
CA PRO A 95 -3.01 -1.29 0.39
C PRO A 95 -3.80 -2.07 -0.67
N ILE A 96 -3.78 -3.40 -0.60
CA ILE A 96 -4.43 -4.31 -1.55
C ILE A 96 -5.15 -5.45 -0.82
N SER A 97 -6.12 -6.08 -1.49
CA SER A 97 -6.59 -7.41 -1.09
C SER A 97 -5.66 -8.46 -1.67
N GLY A 98 -5.23 -9.44 -0.86
CA GLY A 98 -4.25 -10.45 -1.24
C GLY A 98 -3.94 -11.42 -0.12
N VAL A 99 -2.76 -12.03 -0.18
CA VAL A 99 -2.25 -12.98 0.81
C VAL A 99 -0.93 -12.46 1.38
N VAL A 100 -0.73 -12.66 2.67
CA VAL A 100 0.55 -12.37 3.33
C VAL A 100 1.56 -13.44 2.92
N THR A 101 2.63 -13.03 2.23
CA THR A 101 3.64 -13.97 1.71
C THR A 101 4.95 -13.95 2.49
N ALA A 102 5.19 -12.92 3.29
CA ALA A 102 6.35 -12.86 4.18
C ALA A 102 6.04 -12.03 5.44
N ARG A 103 6.66 -12.45 6.54
CA ARG A 103 6.69 -11.75 7.82
C ARG A 103 8.14 -11.79 8.32
N ASN A 104 8.76 -10.63 8.51
CA ASN A 104 10.18 -10.52 8.82
C ASN A 104 10.46 -10.04 10.26
N TYR A 105 9.42 -9.70 11.02
CA TYR A 105 9.50 -9.20 12.38
C TYR A 105 8.42 -9.83 13.26
N ASP A 106 8.66 -9.81 14.57
CA ASP A 106 7.73 -10.24 15.59
C ASP A 106 7.17 -9.08 16.41
N SER A 107 6.07 -9.33 17.12
CA SER A 107 5.52 -8.36 18.08
C SER A 107 6.53 -8.13 19.19
N GLY A 108 6.83 -6.88 19.48
CA GLY A 108 7.87 -6.46 20.42
C GLY A 108 9.19 -6.03 19.79
N ASP A 109 9.44 -6.39 18.54
CA ASP A 109 10.66 -6.03 17.82
C ASP A 109 10.74 -4.52 17.53
N MET A 110 11.97 -4.04 17.34
CA MET A 110 12.24 -2.69 16.87
C MET A 110 12.45 -2.70 15.37
N TYR A 111 11.56 -2.05 14.63
CA TYR A 111 11.80 -1.77 13.22
C TYR A 111 12.85 -0.67 13.08
N SER A 112 13.95 -0.96 12.41
CA SER A 112 15.07 -0.02 12.18
C SER A 112 15.37 0.24 10.70
N GLY A 113 14.50 -0.25 9.81
CA GLY A 113 14.71 -0.21 8.36
C GLY A 113 15.21 -1.53 7.79
N GLY A 114 15.43 -1.57 6.50
CA GLY A 114 15.86 -2.76 5.77
C GLY A 114 14.69 -3.56 5.20
N ASN A 115 14.42 -4.75 5.73
CA ASN A 115 13.31 -5.60 5.25
C ASN A 115 11.95 -5.03 5.66
N PRO A 116 10.91 -5.16 4.84
CA PRO A 116 9.55 -4.80 5.22
C PRO A 116 9.05 -5.66 6.39
N VAL A 117 8.16 -5.12 7.21
CA VAL A 117 7.55 -5.90 8.32
C VAL A 117 6.75 -7.07 7.76
N LEU A 118 5.92 -6.80 6.77
CA LEU A 118 5.11 -7.78 6.07
C LEU A 118 5.19 -7.57 4.55
N THR A 119 4.94 -8.64 3.80
CA THR A 119 4.70 -8.57 2.36
C THR A 119 3.31 -9.11 2.06
N VAL A 120 2.51 -8.34 1.31
CA VAL A 120 1.20 -8.76 0.81
C VAL A 120 1.22 -8.86 -0.70
N GLU A 121 0.79 -9.98 -1.24
CA GLU A 121 0.76 -10.20 -2.68
C GLU A 121 -0.66 -10.53 -3.16
N LYS A 122 -1.01 -9.92 -4.29
CA LYS A 122 -2.23 -10.31 -5.01
C LYS A 122 -1.90 -11.52 -5.87
N ILE A 123 -2.41 -12.67 -5.49
CA ILE A 123 -2.16 -13.95 -6.18
C ILE A 123 -3.19 -14.27 -7.27
N THR A 124 -4.30 -13.52 -7.35
CA THR A 124 -5.32 -13.64 -8.39
C THR A 124 -5.57 -12.30 -9.07
N PRO A 125 -5.63 -12.22 -10.40
CA PRO A 125 -5.30 -13.28 -11.37
C PRO A 125 -3.79 -13.56 -11.47
N VAL A 126 -3.45 -14.81 -11.71
CA VAL A 126 -2.07 -15.21 -12.03
C VAL A 126 -1.74 -14.74 -13.45
N LYS A 127 -0.52 -14.28 -13.66
CA LYS A 127 0.00 -13.94 -14.98
C LYS A 127 1.12 -14.91 -15.34
N LEU A 128 1.01 -15.53 -16.49
CA LEU A 128 2.06 -16.35 -17.08
C LEU A 128 2.78 -15.51 -18.14
N LEU A 129 4.09 -15.46 -18.04
CA LEU A 129 4.94 -14.81 -19.03
C LEU A 129 5.63 -15.92 -19.84
N ILE A 130 5.43 -15.92 -21.16
CA ILE A 130 5.98 -16.91 -22.07
C ILE A 130 6.73 -16.25 -23.21
N ASN A 131 7.78 -16.92 -23.68
CA ASN A 131 8.52 -16.52 -24.87
C ASN A 131 7.95 -17.27 -26.08
N VAL A 132 7.55 -16.52 -27.10
CA VAL A 132 6.95 -17.04 -28.32
C VAL A 132 7.86 -16.71 -29.51
N SER A 133 8.10 -17.66 -30.40
CA SER A 133 8.91 -17.42 -31.60
C SER A 133 8.32 -16.31 -32.47
N GLU A 134 9.19 -15.47 -33.06
CA GLU A 134 8.84 -14.36 -33.95
C GLU A 134 7.92 -14.76 -35.11
N VAL A 135 8.03 -16.03 -35.59
CA VAL A 135 7.20 -16.57 -36.68
C VAL A 135 5.69 -16.49 -36.36
N TYR A 136 5.34 -16.49 -35.09
CA TYR A 136 3.93 -16.41 -34.65
C TYR A 136 3.47 -15.00 -34.34
N PHE A 137 4.32 -13.98 -34.46
CA PHE A 137 4.00 -12.58 -34.07
C PHE A 137 2.72 -12.07 -34.71
N THR A 138 2.48 -12.35 -35.98
CA THR A 138 1.28 -11.92 -36.70
C THR A 138 0.00 -12.68 -36.31
N LYS A 139 0.17 -13.90 -35.75
CA LYS A 139 -0.94 -14.79 -35.36
C LYS A 139 -1.41 -14.56 -33.94
N VAL A 140 -0.53 -14.05 -33.05
CA VAL A 140 -0.85 -13.77 -31.65
C VAL A 140 -1.53 -12.41 -31.54
N LYS A 141 -2.72 -12.36 -30.94
CA LYS A 141 -3.47 -11.12 -30.76
C LYS A 141 -3.84 -10.93 -29.29
N LYS A 142 -3.74 -9.69 -28.81
CA LYS A 142 -4.23 -9.33 -27.49
C LYS A 142 -5.73 -9.66 -27.36
N GLY A 143 -6.11 -10.26 -26.23
CA GLY A 143 -7.48 -10.71 -25.95
C GLY A 143 -7.81 -12.11 -26.47
N ALA A 144 -6.92 -12.75 -27.25
CA ALA A 144 -7.17 -14.11 -27.71
C ALA A 144 -7.23 -15.10 -26.53
N PRO A 145 -8.18 -16.06 -26.55
CA PRO A 145 -8.25 -17.12 -25.54
C PRO A 145 -7.07 -18.08 -25.71
N VAL A 146 -6.58 -18.57 -24.59
CA VAL A 146 -5.51 -19.57 -24.53
C VAL A 146 -5.84 -20.62 -23.48
N ASN A 147 -5.47 -21.86 -23.74
CA ASN A 147 -5.55 -22.95 -22.80
C ASN A 147 -4.15 -23.27 -22.29
N VAL A 148 -3.93 -23.14 -21.00
CA VAL A 148 -2.66 -23.43 -20.35
C VAL A 148 -2.78 -24.79 -19.67
N LYS A 149 -1.91 -25.73 -20.04
CA LYS A 149 -1.73 -27.01 -19.37
C LYS A 149 -0.43 -26.97 -18.58
N LEU A 150 -0.44 -27.50 -17.39
CA LEU A 150 0.72 -27.61 -16.51
C LEU A 150 0.90 -29.08 -16.14
N ASP A 151 2.10 -29.62 -16.33
CA ASP A 151 2.41 -31.04 -16.10
C ASP A 151 2.06 -31.50 -14.67
N VAL A 152 2.14 -30.60 -13.70
CA VAL A 152 1.79 -30.89 -12.29
C VAL A 152 0.31 -31.21 -12.10
N TYR A 153 -0.57 -30.68 -12.96
CA TYR A 153 -2.03 -30.86 -12.89
C TYR A 153 -2.56 -31.85 -13.94
N GLY A 154 -1.66 -32.57 -14.62
CA GLY A 154 -2.03 -33.56 -15.64
C GLY A 154 -2.78 -32.95 -16.82
N ASP A 155 -3.95 -33.51 -17.15
CA ASP A 155 -4.76 -33.06 -18.30
C ASP A 155 -5.65 -31.84 -18.04
N GLU A 156 -5.63 -31.26 -16.83
CA GLU A 156 -6.41 -30.07 -16.48
C GLU A 156 -5.92 -28.87 -17.29
N ALA A 157 -6.84 -28.20 -17.99
CA ALA A 157 -6.55 -27.01 -18.77
C ALA A 157 -7.14 -25.76 -18.10
N PHE A 158 -6.29 -24.78 -17.88
CA PHE A 158 -6.69 -23.48 -17.33
C PHE A 158 -6.95 -22.49 -18.46
N GLU A 159 -8.14 -21.96 -18.52
CA GLU A 159 -8.49 -20.94 -19.49
C GLU A 159 -7.85 -19.60 -19.12
N GLY A 160 -7.23 -18.97 -20.11
CA GLY A 160 -6.60 -17.66 -19.98
C GLY A 160 -6.88 -16.75 -21.17
N LYS A 161 -6.41 -15.52 -21.09
CA LYS A 161 -6.45 -14.55 -22.20
C LYS A 161 -5.12 -13.84 -22.30
N ILE A 162 -4.68 -13.60 -23.54
CA ILE A 162 -3.48 -12.80 -23.81
C ILE A 162 -3.74 -11.35 -23.37
N SER A 163 -3.11 -10.93 -22.28
CA SER A 163 -3.30 -9.59 -21.70
C SER A 163 -2.36 -8.55 -22.27
N LEU A 164 -1.16 -8.95 -22.65
CA LEU A 164 -0.10 -8.09 -23.16
C LEU A 164 0.78 -8.86 -24.16
N ILE A 165 1.25 -8.16 -25.18
CA ILE A 165 2.28 -8.62 -26.12
C ILE A 165 3.34 -7.54 -26.11
N TYR A 166 4.57 -7.89 -25.78
CA TYR A 166 5.68 -6.96 -25.85
C TYR A 166 6.06 -6.73 -27.32
N PRO A 167 6.19 -5.46 -27.76
CA PRO A 167 6.46 -5.13 -29.16
C PRO A 167 7.92 -5.36 -29.58
N THR A 168 8.77 -5.77 -28.64
CA THR A 168 10.20 -5.99 -28.86
C THR A 168 10.47 -7.48 -29.04
N ILE A 169 11.29 -7.79 -30.06
CA ILE A 169 11.80 -9.14 -30.32
C ILE A 169 13.22 -9.20 -29.77
N ASP A 170 13.53 -10.20 -28.97
CA ASP A 170 14.90 -10.49 -28.54
C ASP A 170 15.67 -11.09 -29.74
N PRO A 171 16.72 -10.40 -30.23
CA PRO A 171 17.44 -10.82 -31.39
C PRO A 171 18.30 -12.11 -31.17
N SER A 172 18.61 -12.40 -29.89
CA SER A 172 19.42 -13.60 -29.55
C SER A 172 18.60 -14.87 -29.57
N THR A 173 17.35 -14.79 -29.10
CA THR A 173 16.43 -15.93 -29.00
C THR A 173 15.39 -15.95 -30.11
N ARG A 174 15.24 -14.85 -30.86
CA ARG A 174 14.18 -14.62 -31.86
C ARG A 174 12.79 -14.89 -31.31
N THR A 175 12.55 -14.40 -30.09
CA THR A 175 11.28 -14.54 -29.42
C THR A 175 10.75 -13.18 -28.94
N PHE A 176 9.44 -13.09 -28.78
CA PHE A 176 8.74 -12.00 -28.10
C PHE A 176 7.96 -12.53 -26.88
N GLN A 177 7.66 -11.65 -25.92
CA GLN A 177 6.90 -12.02 -24.72
C GLN A 177 5.45 -11.52 -24.78
#